data_bd7c9fb699c9e46c1d8978de38b527f5
#
_entry.id   bd7c9fb699c9e46c1d8978de38b527f5
#
_cell.length_a   1.000
_cell.length_b   1.000
_cell.length_c   1.000
_cell.angle_alpha   90.00
_cell.angle_beta   90.00
_cell.angle_gamma   90.00
#
_symmetry.space_group_name_H-M   'P 1'
#
loop_
_entity.id
_entity.type
_entity.pdbx_description
1 polymer ?
#
loop_
_entity_poly.entity_id
_entity_poly.type
_entity_poly.pdbx_seq_one_letter_code
_entity_poly.pdbx_strand_id
1 'polypeptide(L)'
;PCCGVSTLEAMAWQASEFSGIVCCAMDARRSQVYHARFLAENGTLTRLCPDCAVSLDEGRLALENCEKPKIMVGDGAQLCYNTFGTEISGCMLAPEHRRMQRASGVALAARRLLSEGADCSGAALAPNYLRLSQAERERAERLRTSKESVNG
;
A
#
# COMPACT_ATOMS: atom_id res chain seq x y z
N PRO A 1 -22.04 -8.01 12.25
CA PRO A 1 -20.75 -7.34 12.35
C PRO A 1 -20.13 -7.18 10.97
N CYS A 2 -19.37 -6.09 10.74
CA CYS A 2 -18.59 -5.86 9.54
C CYS A 2 -17.20 -5.41 9.95
N CYS A 3 -16.19 -5.74 9.14
CA CYS A 3 -14.80 -5.41 9.42
C CYS A 3 -14.19 -4.70 8.21
N GLY A 4 -13.68 -3.48 8.41
CA GLY A 4 -12.92 -2.76 7.41
C GLY A 4 -11.49 -3.28 7.35
N VAL A 5 -11.03 -3.68 6.16
CA VAL A 5 -9.67 -4.14 5.95
C VAL A 5 -8.91 -3.25 4.98
N SER A 6 -7.62 -3.10 5.18
CA SER A 6 -6.74 -2.45 4.21
C SER A 6 -6.71 -3.27 2.91
N THR A 7 -7.00 -2.61 1.78
CA THR A 7 -6.89 -3.24 0.46
C THR A 7 -5.45 -3.69 0.17
N LEU A 8 -4.47 -2.90 0.60
CA LEU A 8 -3.04 -3.23 0.46
C LEU A 8 -2.68 -4.48 1.28
N GLU A 9 -3.21 -4.61 2.50
CA GLU A 9 -3.03 -5.82 3.29
C GLU A 9 -3.72 -7.04 2.69
N ALA A 10 -4.94 -6.88 2.19
CA ALA A 10 -5.64 -7.96 1.50
C ALA A 10 -4.86 -8.48 0.28
N MET A 11 -4.15 -7.60 -0.44
CA MET A 11 -3.25 -8.01 -1.52
C MET A 11 -2.01 -8.72 -0.98
N ALA A 12 -1.42 -8.25 0.12
CA ALA A 12 -0.24 -8.89 0.72
C ALA A 12 -0.50 -10.36 1.09
N TRP A 13 -1.71 -10.68 1.55
CA TRP A 13 -2.09 -12.05 1.88
C TRP A 13 -2.02 -13.02 0.71
N GLN A 14 -2.08 -12.55 -0.55
CA GLN A 14 -1.87 -13.40 -1.74
C GLN A 14 -0.42 -13.88 -1.89
N ALA A 15 0.51 -13.23 -1.19
CA ALA A 15 1.93 -13.54 -1.20
C ALA A 15 2.46 -13.92 0.20
N SER A 16 1.59 -14.32 1.13
CA SER A 16 1.98 -14.67 2.52
C SER A 16 2.94 -15.88 2.60
N GLU A 17 2.91 -16.77 1.59
CA GLU A 17 3.83 -17.90 1.45
C GLU A 17 5.24 -17.48 0.97
N PHE A 18 5.42 -16.23 0.56
CA PHE A 18 6.72 -15.69 0.18
C PHE A 18 7.60 -15.52 1.42
N SER A 19 8.91 -15.73 1.27
CA SER A 19 9.87 -15.47 2.35
C SER A 19 10.63 -14.18 2.04
N GLY A 20 10.16 -13.06 2.57
CA GLY A 20 10.75 -11.75 2.28
C GLY A 20 9.75 -10.59 2.40
N ILE A 21 10.00 -9.53 1.66
CA ILE A 21 9.18 -8.32 1.71
C ILE A 21 8.11 -8.35 0.62
N VAL A 22 6.85 -8.27 1.02
CA VAL A 22 5.73 -8.06 0.11
C VAL A 22 5.49 -6.56 -0.02
N CYS A 23 5.72 -6.05 -1.22
CA CYS A 23 5.55 -4.64 -1.58
C CYS A 23 4.21 -4.48 -2.30
N CYS A 24 3.22 -3.94 -1.60
CA CYS A 24 1.91 -3.67 -2.18
C CYS A 24 1.91 -2.30 -2.84
N ALA A 25 1.43 -2.22 -4.08
CA ALA A 25 1.30 -0.98 -4.82
C ALA A 25 -0.02 -0.95 -5.60
N MET A 26 -0.82 0.11 -5.40
CA MET A 26 -1.98 0.41 -6.24
C MET A 26 -1.73 1.73 -6.97
N ASP A 27 -2.09 1.81 -8.26
CA ASP A 27 -1.93 3.03 -9.07
C ASP A 27 -2.77 4.18 -8.49
N ALA A 28 -2.11 5.21 -7.96
CA ALA A 28 -2.73 6.43 -7.47
C ALA A 28 -2.73 7.56 -8.50
N ARG A 29 -2.34 7.26 -9.76
CA ARG A 29 -2.16 8.21 -10.86
C ARG A 29 -1.04 9.24 -10.58
N ARG A 30 -0.63 9.99 -11.61
CA ARG A 30 0.37 11.08 -11.51
C ARG A 30 1.71 10.61 -10.91
N SER A 31 2.22 9.47 -11.35
CA SER A 31 3.47 8.87 -10.89
C SER A 31 3.50 8.63 -9.37
N GLN A 32 2.35 8.33 -8.78
CA GLN A 32 2.19 7.97 -7.37
C GLN A 32 1.51 6.61 -7.25
N VAL A 33 1.78 5.93 -6.14
CA VAL A 33 1.13 4.68 -5.77
C VAL A 33 0.63 4.74 -4.32
N TYR A 34 -0.51 4.11 -4.07
CA TYR A 34 -0.84 3.72 -2.70
C TYR A 34 0.01 2.53 -2.34
N HIS A 35 0.68 2.59 -1.21
CA HIS A 35 1.75 1.69 -0.85
C HIS A 35 1.64 1.19 0.58
N ALA A 36 1.99 -0.08 0.79
CA ALA A 36 2.29 -0.66 2.09
C ALA A 36 3.31 -1.79 1.91
N ARG A 37 4.08 -2.07 2.96
CA ARG A 37 5.05 -3.17 2.99
C ARG A 37 4.77 -4.11 4.14
N PHE A 38 5.00 -5.38 3.88
CA PHE A 38 4.84 -6.44 4.86
C PHE A 38 6.04 -7.39 4.79
N LEU A 39 6.48 -7.86 5.95
CA LEU A 39 7.36 -9.01 6.02
C LEU A 39 6.50 -10.28 6.00
N ALA A 40 6.73 -11.13 5.02
CA ALA A 40 6.10 -12.45 4.92
C ALA A 40 7.09 -13.51 5.37
N GLU A 41 6.73 -14.26 6.40
CA GLU A 41 7.52 -15.37 6.93
C GLU A 41 6.57 -16.47 7.42
N ASN A 42 6.79 -17.71 6.96
CA ASN A 42 6.03 -18.89 7.38
C ASN A 42 4.50 -18.74 7.26
N GLY A 43 4.02 -18.12 6.18
CA GLY A 43 2.59 -17.91 5.94
C GLY A 43 1.96 -16.80 6.80
N THR A 44 2.76 -16.04 7.53
CA THR A 44 2.32 -14.89 8.34
C THR A 44 2.78 -13.57 7.73
N LEU A 45 2.06 -12.49 8.03
CA LEU A 45 2.40 -11.14 7.58
C LEU A 45 2.62 -10.23 8.78
N THR A 46 3.78 -9.58 8.83
CA THR A 46 4.06 -8.48 9.75
C THR A 46 4.08 -7.18 8.98
N ARG A 47 3.24 -6.22 9.33
CA ARG A 47 3.19 -4.90 8.68
C ARG A 47 4.45 -4.10 9.02
N LEU A 48 5.11 -3.54 8.00
CA LEU A 48 6.35 -2.74 8.13
C LEU A 48 6.11 -1.24 8.03
N CYS A 49 5.03 -0.81 7.37
CA CYS A 49 4.66 0.59 7.29
C CYS A 49 3.12 0.75 7.16
N PRO A 50 2.56 1.90 7.57
CA PRO A 50 1.15 2.19 7.33
C PRO A 50 0.85 2.31 5.84
N ASP A 51 -0.44 2.21 5.50
CA ASP A 51 -0.91 2.54 4.15
C ASP A 51 -0.64 4.03 3.89
N CYS A 52 -0.01 4.34 2.78
CA CYS A 52 0.35 5.71 2.40
C CYS A 52 0.29 5.91 0.88
N ALA A 53 0.25 7.16 0.46
CA ALA A 53 0.47 7.54 -0.94
C ALA A 53 1.90 8.06 -1.08
N VAL A 54 2.68 7.48 -1.99
CA VAL A 54 4.09 7.82 -2.22
C VAL A 54 4.35 8.03 -3.70
N SER A 55 5.37 8.82 -4.02
CA SER A 55 5.94 8.88 -5.38
C SER A 55 6.68 7.57 -5.71
N LEU A 56 6.93 7.33 -6.99
CA LEU A 56 7.72 6.18 -7.42
C LEU A 56 9.15 6.24 -6.86
N ASP A 57 9.73 7.44 -6.73
CA ASP A 57 11.07 7.63 -6.16
C ASP A 57 11.11 7.29 -4.65
N GLU A 58 10.12 7.75 -3.88
CA GLU A 58 9.99 7.37 -2.46
C GLU A 58 9.78 5.85 -2.30
N GLY A 59 8.99 5.25 -3.19
CA GLY A 59 8.79 3.79 -3.23
C GLY A 59 10.09 3.04 -3.51
N ARG A 60 10.94 3.53 -4.42
CA ARG A 60 12.27 3.01 -4.71
C ARG A 60 13.18 3.10 -3.49
N LEU A 61 13.35 4.30 -2.91
CA LEU A 61 14.21 4.53 -1.75
C LEU A 61 13.84 3.63 -0.56
N ALA A 62 12.56 3.34 -0.40
CA ALA A 62 12.08 2.47 0.66
C ALA A 62 12.53 1.00 0.53
N LEU A 63 13.06 0.58 -0.63
CA LEU A 63 13.47 -0.80 -0.94
C LEU A 63 14.97 -0.96 -1.20
N GLU A 64 15.67 0.11 -1.54
CA GLU A 64 17.09 0.07 -1.96
C GLU A 64 18.01 -0.59 -0.92
N ASN A 65 17.82 -0.26 0.36
CA ASN A 65 18.68 -0.73 1.43
C ASN A 65 18.18 -2.03 2.10
N CYS A 66 17.23 -2.71 1.49
CA CYS A 66 16.71 -3.96 2.02
C CYS A 66 17.37 -5.15 1.31
N GLU A 67 18.07 -6.00 2.05
CA GLU A 67 18.72 -7.20 1.51
C GLU A 67 17.76 -8.38 1.27
N LYS A 68 16.61 -8.40 1.97
CA LYS A 68 15.63 -9.48 1.83
C LYS A 68 15.05 -9.52 0.41
N PRO A 69 14.69 -10.71 -0.11
CA PRO A 69 13.93 -10.83 -1.35
C PRO A 69 12.63 -10.00 -1.29
N LYS A 70 12.21 -9.45 -2.41
CA LYS A 70 11.03 -8.59 -2.51
C LYS A 70 10.09 -9.08 -3.61
N ILE A 71 8.79 -9.07 -3.33
CA ILE A 71 7.76 -9.38 -4.33
C ILE A 71 6.78 -8.21 -4.42
N MET A 72 6.53 -7.73 -5.63
CA MET A 72 5.59 -6.63 -5.89
C MET A 72 4.22 -7.18 -6.25
N VAL A 73 3.18 -6.71 -5.57
CA VAL A 73 1.77 -7.08 -5.77
C VAL A 73 0.90 -5.81 -5.91
N GLY A 74 -0.23 -5.94 -6.58
CA GLY A 74 -1.20 -4.87 -6.83
C GLY A 74 -1.21 -4.41 -8.29
N ASP A 75 -2.20 -3.62 -8.67
CA ASP A 75 -2.35 -3.07 -10.02
C ASP A 75 -1.26 -2.03 -10.38
N GLY A 76 -0.67 -1.36 -9.37
CA GLY A 76 0.50 -0.50 -9.52
C GLY A 76 1.84 -1.25 -9.53
N ALA A 77 1.87 -2.56 -9.23
CA ALA A 77 3.10 -3.32 -9.12
C ALA A 77 3.91 -3.38 -10.44
N GLN A 78 3.23 -3.52 -11.58
CA GLN A 78 3.89 -3.52 -12.90
C GLN A 78 4.57 -2.17 -13.17
N LEU A 79 3.92 -1.07 -12.82
CA LEU A 79 4.47 0.28 -12.96
C LEU A 79 5.75 0.41 -12.11
N CYS A 80 5.68 0.06 -10.82
CA CYS A 80 6.84 0.09 -9.92
C CYS A 80 7.98 -0.80 -10.42
N TYR A 81 7.67 -2.04 -10.83
CA TYR A 81 8.67 -2.98 -11.31
C TYR A 81 9.39 -2.47 -12.57
N ASN A 82 8.65 -1.92 -13.52
CA ASN A 82 9.24 -1.37 -14.75
C ASN A 82 10.05 -0.09 -14.49
N THR A 83 9.68 0.69 -13.48
CA THR A 83 10.35 1.98 -13.16
C THR A 83 11.64 1.77 -12.38
N PHE A 84 11.63 0.87 -11.39
CA PHE A 84 12.79 0.68 -10.50
C PHE A 84 13.01 -0.77 -10.03
N GLY A 85 12.00 -1.64 -10.13
CA GLY A 85 12.09 -3.00 -9.60
C GLY A 85 13.18 -3.85 -10.25
N THR A 86 13.49 -3.61 -11.52
CA THR A 86 14.54 -4.31 -12.27
C THR A 86 15.95 -3.95 -11.79
N GLU A 87 16.11 -2.79 -11.14
CA GLU A 87 17.39 -2.29 -10.61
C GLU A 87 17.62 -2.73 -9.15
N ILE A 88 16.56 -3.12 -8.45
CA ILE A 88 16.64 -3.51 -7.03
C ILE A 88 16.93 -5.00 -6.91
N SER A 89 18.04 -5.33 -6.27
CA SER A 89 18.44 -6.72 -6.05
C SER A 89 17.37 -7.54 -5.33
N GLY A 90 17.11 -8.75 -5.86
CA GLY A 90 16.13 -9.66 -5.27
C GLY A 90 14.67 -9.20 -5.38
N CYS A 91 14.38 -8.22 -6.23
CA CYS A 91 13.01 -7.77 -6.48
C CYS A 91 12.39 -8.56 -7.64
N MET A 92 11.16 -9.00 -7.44
CA MET A 92 10.38 -9.72 -8.45
C MET A 92 8.95 -9.18 -8.53
N LEU A 93 8.36 -9.34 -9.70
CA LEU A 93 6.94 -9.06 -9.91
C LEU A 93 6.13 -10.33 -9.66
N ALA A 94 5.07 -10.23 -8.87
CA ALA A 94 4.18 -11.37 -8.65
C ALA A 94 3.54 -11.84 -9.98
N PRO A 95 3.32 -13.15 -10.15
CA PRO A 95 2.56 -13.66 -11.27
C PRO A 95 1.18 -13.00 -11.36
N GLU A 96 0.67 -12.79 -12.56
CA GLU A 96 -0.57 -12.05 -12.80
C GLU A 96 -1.74 -12.56 -11.96
N HIS A 97 -1.89 -13.88 -11.86
CA HIS A 97 -2.95 -14.52 -11.09
C HIS A 97 -2.84 -14.33 -9.56
N ARG A 98 -1.71 -13.84 -9.05
CA ARG A 98 -1.48 -13.51 -7.62
C ARG A 98 -1.28 -12.03 -7.35
N ARG A 99 -1.28 -11.21 -8.38
CA ARG A 99 -0.98 -9.78 -8.27
C ARG A 99 -2.14 -8.97 -7.73
N MET A 100 -3.35 -9.29 -8.18
CA MET A 100 -4.55 -8.51 -7.86
C MET A 100 -5.20 -8.95 -6.53
N GLN A 101 -5.93 -8.03 -5.93
CA GLN A 101 -6.71 -8.32 -4.72
C GLN A 101 -7.75 -9.42 -4.96
N ARG A 102 -8.00 -10.23 -3.93
CA ARG A 102 -8.98 -11.31 -3.95
C ARG A 102 -9.80 -11.33 -2.67
N ALA A 103 -11.01 -11.84 -2.75
CA ALA A 103 -11.88 -12.02 -1.59
C ALA A 103 -11.24 -12.87 -0.48
N SER A 104 -10.43 -13.88 -0.85
CA SER A 104 -9.67 -14.69 0.11
C SER A 104 -8.68 -13.85 0.93
N GLY A 105 -7.98 -12.89 0.32
CA GLY A 105 -7.09 -11.98 1.02
C GLY A 105 -7.83 -11.05 1.96
N VAL A 106 -9.00 -10.55 1.55
CA VAL A 106 -9.89 -9.77 2.43
C VAL A 106 -10.33 -10.60 3.64
N ALA A 107 -10.72 -11.86 3.44
CA ALA A 107 -11.14 -12.74 4.52
C ALA A 107 -9.99 -13.04 5.50
N LEU A 108 -8.76 -13.25 5.01
CA LEU A 108 -7.57 -13.48 5.84
C LEU A 108 -7.21 -12.24 6.66
N ALA A 109 -7.21 -11.06 6.05
CA ALA A 109 -6.98 -9.80 6.75
C ALA A 109 -8.05 -9.54 7.82
N ALA A 110 -9.34 -9.76 7.50
CA ALA A 110 -10.43 -9.62 8.45
C ALA A 110 -10.31 -10.61 9.62
N ARG A 111 -9.97 -11.87 9.34
CA ARG A 111 -9.76 -12.89 10.38
C ARG A 111 -8.66 -12.49 11.36
N ARG A 112 -7.55 -11.94 10.87
CA ARG A 112 -6.46 -11.42 11.72
C ARG A 112 -6.99 -10.30 12.63
N LEU A 113 -7.62 -9.28 12.05
CA LEU A 113 -8.15 -8.15 12.82
C LEU A 113 -9.18 -8.59 13.88
N LEU A 114 -10.06 -9.53 13.56
CA LEU A 114 -11.00 -10.11 14.52
C LEU A 114 -10.27 -10.80 15.67
N SER A 115 -9.22 -11.56 15.40
CA SER A 115 -8.43 -12.24 16.43
C SER A 115 -7.67 -11.26 17.34
N GLU A 116 -7.38 -10.07 16.85
CA GLU A 116 -6.73 -8.96 17.58
C GLU A 116 -7.74 -8.06 18.33
N GLY A 117 -9.04 -8.37 18.25
CA GLY A 117 -10.08 -7.63 18.96
C GLY A 117 -10.49 -6.32 18.29
N ALA A 118 -10.33 -6.19 16.98
CA ALA A 118 -10.78 -5.00 16.24
C ALA A 118 -12.30 -4.76 16.41
N ASP A 119 -12.70 -3.49 16.49
CA ASP A 119 -14.12 -3.12 16.46
C ASP A 119 -14.73 -3.45 15.10
N CYS A 120 -15.66 -4.39 15.09
CA CYS A 120 -16.40 -4.85 13.91
C CYS A 120 -17.84 -4.34 13.89
N SER A 121 -18.12 -3.21 14.53
CA SER A 121 -19.39 -2.53 14.40
C SER A 121 -19.50 -1.79 13.06
N GLY A 122 -20.72 -1.66 12.53
CA GLY A 122 -20.95 -0.85 11.32
C GLY A 122 -20.61 0.63 11.53
N ALA A 123 -20.66 1.11 12.76
CA ALA A 123 -20.32 2.50 13.12
C ALA A 123 -18.80 2.79 13.02
N ALA A 124 -17.95 1.77 13.22
CA ALA A 124 -16.51 1.90 13.08
C ALA A 124 -16.02 1.80 11.62
N LEU A 125 -16.91 1.40 10.69
CA LEU A 125 -16.55 1.25 9.30
C LEU A 125 -16.45 2.60 8.59
N ALA A 126 -15.24 3.04 8.30
CA ALA A 126 -14.99 4.26 7.55
C ALA A 126 -13.92 4.02 6.46
N PRO A 127 -14.03 4.67 5.30
CA PRO A 127 -12.98 4.61 4.29
C PRO A 127 -11.71 5.33 4.77
N ASN A 128 -10.55 4.76 4.49
CA ASN A 128 -9.27 5.39 4.76
C ASN A 128 -8.79 6.17 3.52
N TYR A 129 -8.99 7.48 3.51
CA TYR A 129 -8.53 8.35 2.44
C TYR A 129 -7.06 8.73 2.62
N LEU A 130 -6.17 8.03 1.93
CA LEU A 130 -4.72 8.26 1.97
C LEU A 130 -4.28 9.53 1.22
N ARG A 131 -5.19 10.14 0.48
CA ARG A 131 -4.92 11.32 -0.34
C ARG A 131 -6.09 12.29 -0.25
N LEU A 132 -5.79 13.57 -0.10
CA LEU A 132 -6.82 14.63 -0.17
C LEU A 132 -7.53 14.58 -1.53
N SER A 133 -8.82 14.83 -1.55
CA SER A 133 -9.60 15.01 -2.77
C SER A 133 -9.01 16.13 -3.63
N GLN A 134 -9.35 16.16 -4.92
CA GLN A 134 -8.87 17.24 -5.80
C GLN A 134 -9.30 18.61 -5.28
N ALA A 135 -10.55 18.73 -4.83
CA ALA A 135 -11.09 19.97 -4.29
C ALA A 135 -10.36 20.46 -3.01
N GLU A 136 -10.02 19.53 -2.11
CA GLU A 136 -9.26 19.86 -0.91
C GLU A 136 -7.83 20.29 -1.22
N ARG A 137 -7.19 19.66 -2.20
CA ARG A 137 -5.84 20.02 -2.67
C ARG A 137 -5.85 21.42 -3.30
N GLU A 138 -6.79 21.69 -4.21
CA GLU A 138 -6.95 22.99 -4.85
C GLU A 138 -7.24 24.10 -3.80
N ARG A 139 -8.05 23.79 -2.80
CA ARG A 139 -8.31 24.70 -1.68
C ARG A 139 -7.05 24.97 -0.85
N ALA A 140 -6.29 23.93 -0.54
CA ALA A 140 -5.05 24.08 0.22
C ALA A 140 -4.01 24.90 -0.55
N GLU A 141 -3.92 24.74 -1.87
CA GLU A 141 -3.02 25.48 -2.74
C GLU A 141 -3.40 26.97 -2.83
N ARG A 142 -4.70 27.27 -3.00
CA ARG A 142 -5.22 28.67 -2.94
C ARG A 142 -4.92 29.35 -1.61
N LEU A 143 -5.05 28.64 -0.50
CA LEU A 143 -4.74 29.18 0.82
C LEU A 143 -3.25 29.44 1.02
N ARG A 144 -2.37 28.63 0.41
CA ARG A 144 -0.91 28.88 0.45
C ARG A 144 -0.54 30.12 -0.35
N THR A 145 -0.99 30.21 -1.60
CA THR A 145 -0.74 31.38 -2.48
C THR A 145 -1.29 32.67 -1.90
N SER A 146 -2.46 32.63 -1.23
CA SER A 146 -3.02 33.80 -0.56
C SER A 146 -2.18 34.27 0.64
N LYS A 147 -1.51 33.36 1.36
CA LYS A 147 -0.63 33.72 2.48
C LYS A 147 0.72 34.29 2.02
N GLU A 148 1.24 33.81 0.90
CA GLU A 148 2.48 34.31 0.32
C GLU A 148 2.33 35.71 -0.26
N SER A 149 1.13 36.05 -0.80
CA SER A 149 0.83 37.39 -1.33
C SER A 149 0.51 38.45 -0.25
N VAL A 150 0.30 38.06 1.01
CA VAL A 150 0.05 39.00 2.13
C VAL A 150 1.34 39.33 2.90
N ASN A 151 2.40 38.50 2.76
CA ASN A 151 3.67 38.65 3.47
C ASN A 151 4.81 39.19 2.57
N GLY A 152 4.54 39.58 1.35
CA GLY A 152 5.47 40.26 0.41
C GLY A 152 4.98 41.66 0.08
#